data_ce835d1a3b43003ea50b69e2f1b4507e
#
_entry.id   ce835d1a3b43003ea50b69e2f1b4507e
#
_cell.length_a   1.000
_cell.length_b   1.000
_cell.length_c   1.000
_cell.angle_alpha   90.00
_cell.angle_beta   90.00
_cell.angle_gamma   90.00
#
_symmetry.space_group_name_H-M   'P 1'
#
loop_
_entity.id
_entity.type
_entity.pdbx_description
1 polymer ?
#
loop_
_entity_poly.entity_id
_entity_poly.type
_entity_poly.pdbx_seq_one_letter_code
_entity_poly.pdbx_strand_id
1 'polypeptide(L)'
;MKQMIKLALVLAAFASVACVLLAFVNNATLPAIQAVKNQELTAGLKEIFADATDFVSPENFTPETKEGVSIEQLYIAKSGDKALGVVVQATGPTYDKATILTGILPNRTISSIKILSISDTSGFGQNALKPEFYTQFAGKSIEDKFSAHEDIDGLSGATITRQGIGNILKVSTQEAAKYLNTENQEEISK
;
A
#
# COMPACT_ATOMS: atom_id res chain seq x y z
N MET A 1 48.36 -13.34 -20.01
CA MET A 1 47.45 -14.16 -19.21
C MET A 1 47.62 -13.99 -17.70
N LYS A 2 48.81 -14.22 -17.10
CA LYS A 2 49.02 -14.11 -15.63
C LYS A 2 48.64 -12.74 -15.04
N GLN A 3 48.94 -11.62 -15.72
CA GLN A 3 48.57 -10.27 -15.24
C GLN A 3 47.07 -10.01 -15.26
N MET A 4 46.36 -10.52 -16.29
CA MET A 4 44.90 -10.40 -16.39
C MET A 4 44.19 -11.18 -15.26
N ILE A 5 44.68 -12.39 -14.95
CA ILE A 5 44.16 -13.19 -13.84
C ILE A 5 44.39 -12.48 -12.50
N LYS A 6 45.59 -11.90 -12.29
CA LYS A 6 45.91 -11.14 -11.07
C LYS A 6 44.96 -9.93 -10.90
N LEU A 7 44.74 -9.17 -11.98
CA LEU A 7 43.78 -8.04 -11.96
C LEU A 7 42.35 -8.49 -11.67
N ALA A 8 41.90 -9.58 -12.30
CA ALA A 8 40.60 -10.15 -12.06
C ALA A 8 40.39 -10.58 -10.60
N LEU A 9 41.41 -11.25 -10.00
CA LEU A 9 41.36 -11.65 -8.60
C LEU A 9 41.32 -10.46 -7.63
N VAL A 10 42.11 -9.43 -7.90
CA VAL A 10 42.08 -8.20 -7.09
C VAL A 10 40.70 -7.52 -7.16
N LEU A 11 40.13 -7.39 -8.38
CA LEU A 11 38.81 -6.81 -8.56
C LEU A 11 37.73 -7.65 -7.86
N ALA A 12 37.79 -8.98 -7.99
CA ALA A 12 36.87 -9.88 -7.30
C ALA A 12 36.95 -9.75 -5.77
N ALA A 13 38.16 -9.62 -5.23
CA ALA A 13 38.35 -9.41 -3.79
C ALA A 13 37.72 -8.10 -3.31
N PHE A 14 37.92 -6.98 -4.01
CA PHE A 14 37.31 -5.71 -3.67
C PHE A 14 35.77 -5.78 -3.79
N ALA A 15 35.25 -6.38 -4.85
CA ALA A 15 33.81 -6.58 -5.02
C ALA A 15 33.20 -7.42 -3.89
N SER A 16 33.89 -8.52 -3.51
CA SER A 16 33.42 -9.37 -2.41
C SER A 16 33.39 -8.63 -1.07
N VAL A 17 34.42 -7.84 -0.77
CA VAL A 17 34.45 -7.02 0.46
C VAL A 17 33.29 -6.00 0.44
N ALA A 18 33.05 -5.31 -0.68
CA ALA A 18 31.96 -4.37 -0.81
C ALA A 18 30.60 -5.05 -0.61
N CYS A 19 30.37 -6.23 -1.21
CA CYS A 19 29.14 -7.00 -1.02
C CYS A 19 28.90 -7.40 0.44
N VAL A 20 29.95 -7.86 1.14
CA VAL A 20 29.85 -8.23 2.56
C VAL A 20 29.52 -7.02 3.42
N LEU A 21 30.17 -5.87 3.18
CA LEU A 21 29.87 -4.63 3.91
C LEU A 21 28.43 -4.17 3.67
N LEU A 22 27.96 -4.19 2.42
CA LEU A 22 26.57 -3.84 2.10
C LEU A 22 25.58 -4.79 2.76
N ALA A 23 25.82 -6.10 2.74
CA ALA A 23 24.98 -7.09 3.41
C ALA A 23 24.94 -6.85 4.93
N PHE A 24 26.07 -6.53 5.54
CA PHE A 24 26.15 -6.22 6.97
C PHE A 24 25.33 -4.96 7.32
N VAL A 25 25.53 -3.88 6.58
CA VAL A 25 24.75 -2.64 6.79
C VAL A 25 23.26 -2.89 6.60
N ASN A 26 22.87 -3.60 5.53
CA ASN A 26 21.47 -3.94 5.28
C ASN A 26 20.86 -4.72 6.46
N ASN A 27 21.52 -5.75 6.96
CA ASN A 27 21.03 -6.53 8.10
C ASN A 27 20.94 -5.70 9.39
N ALA A 28 21.87 -4.80 9.61
CA ALA A 28 21.87 -3.92 10.78
C ALA A 28 20.73 -2.88 10.73
N THR A 29 20.35 -2.41 9.53
CA THR A 29 19.31 -1.38 9.35
C THR A 29 17.92 -1.96 9.19
N LEU A 30 17.78 -3.22 8.79
CA LEU A 30 16.50 -3.88 8.52
C LEU A 30 15.48 -3.76 9.68
N PRO A 31 15.86 -3.99 10.97
CA PRO A 31 14.93 -3.85 12.08
C PRO A 31 14.38 -2.42 12.25
N ALA A 32 15.25 -1.42 12.04
CA ALA A 32 14.85 -0.02 12.12
C ALA A 32 13.87 0.35 11.00
N ILE A 33 14.14 -0.12 9.77
CA ILE A 33 13.24 0.08 8.62
C ILE A 33 11.87 -0.55 8.88
N GLN A 34 11.84 -1.76 9.42
CA GLN A 34 10.58 -2.45 9.75
C GLN A 34 9.82 -1.73 10.87
N ALA A 35 10.51 -1.23 11.89
CA ALA A 35 9.88 -0.46 12.97
C ALA A 35 9.20 0.82 12.44
N VAL A 36 9.88 1.56 11.57
CA VAL A 36 9.29 2.76 10.93
C VAL A 36 8.08 2.40 10.07
N LYS A 37 8.18 1.37 9.22
CA LYS A 37 7.06 0.90 8.39
C LYS A 37 5.84 0.49 9.23
N ASN A 38 6.06 -0.23 10.33
CA ASN A 38 4.98 -0.63 11.23
C ASN A 38 4.35 0.58 11.93
N GLN A 39 5.16 1.57 12.30
CA GLN A 39 4.66 2.80 12.88
C GLN A 39 3.82 3.60 11.88
N GLU A 40 4.27 3.75 10.64
CA GLU A 40 3.54 4.42 9.56
C GLU A 40 2.23 3.68 9.24
N LEU A 41 2.27 2.35 9.17
CA LEU A 41 1.09 1.52 8.99
C LEU A 41 0.06 1.73 10.11
N THR A 42 0.49 1.64 11.36
CA THR A 42 -0.40 1.83 12.53
C THR A 42 -0.98 3.24 12.56
N ALA A 43 -0.18 4.25 12.26
CA ALA A 43 -0.64 5.63 12.16
C ALA A 43 -1.65 5.80 11.02
N GLY A 44 -1.38 5.20 9.85
CA GLY A 44 -2.28 5.23 8.70
C GLY A 44 -3.62 4.54 8.96
N LEU A 45 -3.61 3.39 9.61
CA LEU A 45 -4.83 2.68 10.02
C LEU A 45 -5.69 3.53 10.96
N LYS A 46 -5.07 4.18 11.95
CA LYS A 46 -5.75 5.10 12.87
C LYS A 46 -6.22 6.40 12.23
N GLU A 47 -5.54 6.88 11.19
CA GLU A 47 -6.01 8.04 10.42
C GLU A 47 -7.29 7.70 9.63
N ILE A 48 -7.41 6.47 9.12
CA ILE A 48 -8.60 6.00 8.37
C ILE A 48 -9.79 5.74 9.30
N PHE A 49 -9.55 5.08 10.43
CA PHE A 49 -10.57 4.77 11.44
C PHE A 49 -10.10 5.23 12.82
N ALA A 50 -10.30 6.50 13.13
CA ALA A 50 -9.86 7.11 14.40
C ALA A 50 -10.51 6.47 15.62
N ASP A 51 -11.78 6.04 15.48
CA ASP A 51 -12.58 5.43 16.56
C ASP A 51 -12.28 3.93 16.75
N ALA A 52 -11.44 3.32 15.90
CA ALA A 52 -11.06 1.93 16.06
C ALA A 52 -10.13 1.75 17.26
N THR A 53 -10.47 0.80 18.12
CA THR A 53 -9.61 0.39 19.23
C THR A 53 -8.60 -0.67 18.81
N ASP A 54 -8.95 -1.49 17.81
CA ASP A 54 -8.12 -2.58 17.34
C ASP A 54 -8.25 -2.79 15.81
N PHE A 55 -7.21 -3.40 15.22
CA PHE A 55 -7.13 -3.77 13.81
C PHE A 55 -6.71 -5.23 13.70
N VAL A 56 -7.65 -6.08 13.34
CA VAL A 56 -7.46 -7.54 13.31
C VAL A 56 -7.34 -8.00 11.85
N SER A 57 -6.33 -8.81 11.56
CA SER A 57 -6.23 -9.46 10.26
C SER A 57 -7.02 -10.77 10.29
N PRO A 58 -7.89 -11.06 9.30
CA PRO A 58 -8.59 -12.33 9.21
C PRO A 58 -7.61 -13.49 9.03
N GLU A 59 -7.83 -14.59 9.74
CA GLU A 59 -6.98 -15.79 9.65
C GLU A 59 -7.00 -16.43 8.25
N ASN A 60 -8.09 -16.27 7.52
CA ASN A 60 -8.29 -16.84 6.19
C ASN A 60 -7.82 -15.90 5.06
N PHE A 61 -7.26 -14.73 5.38
CA PHE A 61 -6.76 -13.83 4.35
C PHE A 61 -5.46 -14.38 3.75
N THR A 62 -5.41 -14.45 2.43
CA THR A 62 -4.20 -14.83 1.69
C THR A 62 -3.80 -13.69 0.76
N PRO A 63 -2.57 -13.16 0.86
CA PRO A 63 -2.07 -12.15 -0.07
C PRO A 63 -2.20 -12.62 -1.52
N GLU A 64 -2.74 -11.79 -2.39
CA GLU A 64 -2.86 -12.09 -3.82
C GLU A 64 -2.37 -10.93 -4.69
N THR A 65 -2.01 -11.23 -5.93
CA THR A 65 -1.65 -10.23 -6.93
C THR A 65 -2.64 -10.28 -8.08
N LYS A 66 -3.29 -9.14 -8.36
CA LYS A 66 -4.29 -9.01 -9.42
C LYS A 66 -4.05 -7.74 -10.22
N GLU A 67 -4.07 -7.84 -11.55
CA GLU A 67 -3.85 -6.71 -12.47
C GLU A 67 -2.54 -5.92 -12.17
N GLY A 68 -1.49 -6.62 -11.69
CA GLY A 68 -0.21 -6.01 -11.30
C GLY A 68 -0.21 -5.34 -9.93
N VAL A 69 -1.33 -5.34 -9.21
CA VAL A 69 -1.46 -4.84 -7.84
C VAL A 69 -1.37 -6.01 -6.87
N SER A 70 -0.44 -5.92 -5.92
CA SER A 70 -0.28 -6.87 -4.82
C SER A 70 -1.10 -6.41 -3.62
N ILE A 71 -2.06 -7.23 -3.21
CA ILE A 71 -2.79 -7.04 -1.96
C ILE A 71 -1.97 -7.71 -0.86
N GLU A 72 -1.40 -6.90 0.00
CA GLU A 72 -0.46 -7.37 1.02
C GLU A 72 -1.18 -7.84 2.27
N GLN A 73 -2.21 -7.07 2.69
CA GLN A 73 -2.91 -7.33 3.94
C GLN A 73 -4.33 -6.74 3.92
N LEU A 74 -5.20 -7.35 4.71
CA LEU A 74 -6.55 -6.86 5.01
C LEU A 74 -6.71 -6.76 6.52
N TYR A 75 -7.30 -5.67 7.00
CA TYR A 75 -7.54 -5.41 8.41
C TYR A 75 -9.01 -5.12 8.64
N ILE A 76 -9.59 -5.68 9.68
CA ILE A 76 -10.90 -5.31 10.20
C ILE A 76 -10.68 -4.28 11.30
N ALA A 77 -11.21 -3.08 11.12
CA ALA A 77 -11.20 -2.02 12.12
C ALA A 77 -12.33 -2.27 13.11
N LYS A 78 -12.02 -2.50 14.39
CA LYS A 78 -12.99 -2.78 15.46
C LYS A 78 -12.97 -1.69 16.54
N SER A 79 -14.16 -1.42 17.11
CA SER A 79 -14.30 -0.63 18.33
C SER A 79 -15.06 -1.50 19.36
N GLY A 80 -14.31 -2.14 20.27
CA GLY A 80 -14.82 -3.26 21.04
C GLY A 80 -15.22 -4.43 20.14
N ASP A 81 -16.48 -4.90 20.28
CA ASP A 81 -17.01 -6.00 19.45
C ASP A 81 -17.61 -5.53 18.12
N LYS A 82 -17.72 -4.21 17.90
CA LYS A 82 -18.32 -3.66 16.70
C LYS A 82 -17.27 -3.42 15.62
N ALA A 83 -17.46 -4.01 14.44
CA ALA A 83 -16.67 -3.67 13.27
C ALA A 83 -17.11 -2.32 12.67
N LEU A 84 -16.15 -1.45 12.45
CA LEU A 84 -16.34 -0.13 11.84
C LEU A 84 -16.17 -0.17 10.32
N GLY A 85 -15.37 -1.11 9.84
CA GLY A 85 -15.08 -1.28 8.42
C GLY A 85 -13.82 -2.14 8.18
N VAL A 86 -13.38 -2.14 6.94
CA VAL A 86 -12.24 -2.92 6.48
C VAL A 86 -11.18 -1.98 5.90
N VAL A 87 -9.90 -2.27 6.11
CA VAL A 87 -8.79 -1.58 5.46
C VAL A 87 -8.00 -2.58 4.62
N VAL A 88 -7.82 -2.28 3.35
CA VAL A 88 -7.00 -3.07 2.44
C VAL A 88 -5.67 -2.35 2.22
N GLN A 89 -4.56 -3.05 2.46
CA GLN A 89 -3.22 -2.60 2.12
C GLN A 89 -2.82 -3.20 0.78
N ALA A 90 -2.58 -2.35 -0.20
CA ALA A 90 -2.19 -2.78 -1.53
C ALA A 90 -1.03 -1.96 -2.08
N THR A 91 -0.14 -2.64 -2.81
CA THR A 91 0.99 -2.03 -3.53
C THR A 91 0.85 -2.31 -5.02
N GLY A 92 0.95 -1.27 -5.82
CA GLY A 92 0.84 -1.39 -7.27
C GLY A 92 1.70 -0.41 -8.04
N PRO A 93 1.80 -0.60 -9.37
CA PRO A 93 2.54 0.29 -10.24
C PRO A 93 1.80 1.62 -10.39
N THR A 94 2.58 2.70 -10.29
CA THR A 94 2.23 4.07 -10.66
C THR A 94 3.20 4.49 -11.76
N TYR A 95 3.83 5.65 -11.72
CA TYR A 95 5.00 5.90 -12.56
C TYR A 95 6.17 4.98 -12.14
N ASP A 96 6.39 4.78 -10.84
CA ASP A 96 7.23 3.72 -10.25
C ASP A 96 6.29 2.77 -9.46
N LYS A 97 6.05 3.05 -8.18
CA LYS A 97 5.12 2.26 -7.34
C LYS A 97 4.58 3.07 -6.16
N ALA A 98 3.39 2.69 -5.71
CA ALA A 98 2.79 3.22 -4.48
C ALA A 98 2.19 2.10 -3.62
N THR A 99 2.23 2.29 -2.29
CA THR A 99 1.52 1.47 -1.30
C THR A 99 0.43 2.33 -0.68
N ILE A 100 -0.80 1.84 -0.75
CA ILE A 100 -2.00 2.57 -0.32
C ILE A 100 -2.79 1.72 0.67
N LEU A 101 -3.26 2.36 1.74
CA LEU A 101 -4.33 1.85 2.59
C LEU A 101 -5.66 2.42 2.09
N THR A 102 -6.63 1.55 1.85
CA THR A 102 -7.98 1.93 1.45
C THR A 102 -8.95 1.47 2.52
N GLY A 103 -9.57 2.42 3.22
CA GLY A 103 -10.60 2.16 4.22
C GLY A 103 -11.98 2.08 3.58
N ILE A 104 -12.73 1.01 3.87
CA ILE A 104 -14.05 0.76 3.32
C ILE A 104 -15.04 0.56 4.46
N LEU A 105 -16.14 1.31 4.42
CA LEU A 105 -17.25 1.22 5.38
C LEU A 105 -18.17 0.03 5.05
N PRO A 106 -18.96 -0.47 6.02
CA PRO A 106 -19.92 -1.54 5.80
C PRO A 106 -20.99 -1.22 4.74
N ASN A 107 -21.29 0.07 4.52
CA ASN A 107 -22.20 0.55 3.48
C ASN A 107 -21.59 0.53 2.07
N ARG A 108 -20.40 -0.06 1.89
CA ARG A 108 -19.68 -0.20 0.60
C ARG A 108 -19.22 1.13 0.00
N THR A 109 -18.87 2.09 0.84
CA THR A 109 -18.22 3.33 0.43
C THR A 109 -16.82 3.44 1.01
N ILE A 110 -15.94 4.16 0.35
CA ILE A 110 -14.60 4.47 0.86
C ILE A 110 -14.73 5.44 2.03
N SER A 111 -14.20 5.08 3.20
CA SER A 111 -14.05 5.99 4.33
C SER A 111 -13.01 7.06 4.02
N SER A 112 -11.82 6.63 3.73
CA SER A 112 -10.70 7.45 3.28
C SER A 112 -9.60 6.56 2.71
N ILE A 113 -8.57 7.18 2.12
CA ILE A 113 -7.34 6.49 1.73
C ILE A 113 -6.13 7.13 2.39
N LYS A 114 -5.09 6.33 2.60
CA LYS A 114 -3.77 6.81 3.05
C LYS A 114 -2.68 6.23 2.15
N ILE A 115 -1.91 7.10 1.51
CA ILE A 115 -0.73 6.68 0.76
C ILE A 115 0.41 6.54 1.77
N LEU A 116 0.84 5.28 2.05
CA LEU A 116 1.94 5.00 2.95
C LEU A 116 3.28 5.31 2.31
N SER A 117 3.43 4.96 1.03
CA SER A 117 4.64 5.27 0.28
C SER A 117 4.32 5.48 -1.19
N ILE A 118 5.10 6.33 -1.83
CA ILE A 118 5.08 6.55 -3.27
C ILE A 118 6.50 6.89 -3.73
N SER A 119 7.01 6.12 -4.69
CA SER A 119 8.38 6.26 -5.22
C SER A 119 8.44 7.12 -6.49
N ASP A 120 7.34 7.73 -6.88
CA ASP A 120 7.23 8.54 -8.09
C ASP A 120 8.02 9.84 -7.99
N THR A 121 8.20 10.50 -9.12
CA THR A 121 8.98 11.75 -9.24
C THR A 121 8.44 12.85 -8.34
N SER A 122 9.33 13.46 -7.55
CA SER A 122 9.02 14.62 -6.70
C SER A 122 8.52 15.80 -7.52
N GLY A 123 7.51 16.51 -7.01
CA GLY A 123 6.86 17.62 -7.70
C GLY A 123 5.83 17.22 -8.76
N PHE A 124 5.73 15.94 -9.10
CA PHE A 124 4.75 15.36 -10.04
C PHE A 124 3.90 14.29 -9.34
N GLY A 125 4.28 13.03 -9.44
CA GLY A 125 3.52 11.92 -8.84
C GLY A 125 3.40 12.00 -7.33
N GLN A 126 4.44 12.46 -6.62
CA GLN A 126 4.39 12.69 -5.18
C GLN A 126 3.40 13.76 -4.73
N ASN A 127 2.85 14.58 -5.64
CA ASN A 127 1.74 15.48 -5.30
C ASN A 127 0.48 14.72 -4.89
N ALA A 128 0.39 13.41 -5.16
CA ALA A 128 -0.68 12.56 -4.67
C ALA A 128 -0.73 12.47 -3.13
N LEU A 129 0.37 12.77 -2.43
CA LEU A 129 0.42 12.85 -0.97
C LEU A 129 -0.30 14.08 -0.39
N LYS A 130 -0.70 15.02 -1.23
CA LYS A 130 -1.38 16.24 -0.77
C LYS A 130 -2.86 15.98 -0.52
N PRO A 131 -3.45 16.57 0.54
CA PRO A 131 -4.86 16.42 0.86
C PRO A 131 -5.79 16.73 -0.31
N GLU A 132 -5.46 17.73 -1.12
CA GLU A 132 -6.26 18.16 -2.28
C GLU A 132 -6.48 17.02 -3.29
N PHE A 133 -5.58 16.05 -3.33
CA PHE A 133 -5.72 14.89 -4.21
C PHE A 133 -6.41 13.70 -3.53
N TYR A 134 -5.97 13.28 -2.36
CA TYR A 134 -6.46 12.01 -1.79
C TYR A 134 -7.82 12.13 -1.11
N THR A 135 -8.24 13.31 -0.67
CA THR A 135 -9.55 13.49 -0.02
C THR A 135 -10.74 13.28 -0.96
N GLN A 136 -10.55 13.38 -2.28
CA GLN A 136 -11.61 13.14 -3.27
C GLN A 136 -12.17 11.72 -3.26
N PHE A 137 -11.44 10.76 -2.68
CA PHE A 137 -11.86 9.36 -2.65
C PHE A 137 -12.82 9.05 -1.51
N ALA A 138 -12.90 9.88 -0.48
CA ALA A 138 -13.84 9.70 0.61
C ALA A 138 -15.30 9.79 0.12
N GLY A 139 -16.11 8.81 0.51
CA GLY A 139 -17.52 8.72 0.10
C GLY A 139 -17.76 8.08 -1.28
N LYS A 140 -16.73 7.82 -2.09
CA LYS A 140 -16.88 7.11 -3.37
C LYS A 140 -17.36 5.67 -3.13
N SER A 141 -18.19 5.16 -4.05
CA SER A 141 -18.63 3.77 -4.03
C SER A 141 -17.47 2.83 -4.36
N ILE A 142 -17.45 1.65 -3.73
CA ILE A 142 -16.50 0.60 -4.12
C ILE A 142 -16.74 0.07 -5.54
N GLU A 143 -17.87 0.40 -6.16
CA GLU A 143 -18.26 0.02 -7.52
C GLU A 143 -17.86 1.06 -8.57
N ASP A 144 -17.31 2.21 -8.15
CA ASP A 144 -16.82 3.24 -9.05
C ASP A 144 -15.68 2.69 -9.91
N LYS A 145 -15.50 3.25 -11.09
CA LYS A 145 -14.50 2.75 -12.05
C LYS A 145 -13.06 3.07 -11.65
N PHE A 146 -12.86 4.09 -10.84
CA PHE A 146 -11.57 4.66 -10.47
C PHE A 146 -10.70 4.98 -11.69
N SER A 147 -11.34 5.54 -12.71
CA SER A 147 -10.70 5.89 -13.97
C SER A 147 -10.09 7.29 -13.90
N ALA A 148 -8.83 7.39 -14.31
CA ALA A 148 -8.12 8.67 -14.35
C ALA A 148 -8.74 9.73 -15.27
N HIS A 149 -9.68 9.36 -16.13
CA HIS A 149 -10.33 10.27 -17.08
C HIS A 149 -11.78 10.59 -16.74
N GLU A 150 -12.41 9.80 -15.86
CA GLU A 150 -13.84 9.92 -15.55
C GLU A 150 -14.09 10.36 -14.11
N ASP A 151 -13.44 9.70 -13.14
CA ASP A 151 -13.83 9.77 -11.72
C ASP A 151 -12.72 10.28 -10.79
N ILE A 152 -11.51 10.46 -11.28
CA ILE A 152 -10.39 10.94 -10.47
C ILE A 152 -9.96 12.30 -10.99
N ASP A 153 -10.04 13.31 -10.14
CA ASP A 153 -9.59 14.66 -10.46
C ASP A 153 -8.07 14.74 -10.66
N GLY A 154 -7.67 15.76 -11.41
CA GLY A 154 -6.35 15.84 -11.99
C GLY A 154 -5.20 15.90 -11.01
N LEU A 155 -4.16 15.13 -11.31
CA LEU A 155 -2.82 15.31 -10.80
C LEU A 155 -1.98 15.88 -11.94
N SER A 156 -1.76 17.18 -11.91
CA SER A 156 -1.11 17.91 -13.03
C SER A 156 0.27 17.32 -13.35
N GLY A 157 0.49 16.95 -14.62
CA GLY A 157 1.75 16.37 -15.09
C GLY A 157 2.02 14.94 -14.65
N ALA A 158 1.07 14.23 -13.97
CA ALA A 158 1.28 12.91 -13.44
C ALA A 158 0.10 11.95 -13.77
N THR A 159 -0.29 11.88 -15.04
CA THR A 159 -1.41 11.03 -15.50
C THR A 159 -1.17 9.55 -15.23
N ILE A 160 0.06 9.05 -15.40
CA ILE A 160 0.42 7.64 -15.13
C ILE A 160 0.25 7.32 -13.64
N THR A 161 0.72 8.20 -12.75
CA THR A 161 0.53 8.06 -11.30
C THR A 161 -0.94 8.02 -10.93
N ARG A 162 -1.73 8.95 -11.47
CA ARG A 162 -3.18 9.03 -11.25
C ARG A 162 -3.88 7.75 -11.67
N GLN A 163 -3.55 7.22 -12.84
CA GLN A 163 -4.11 5.97 -13.33
C GLN A 163 -3.67 4.76 -12.50
N GLY A 164 -2.41 4.72 -12.07
CA GLY A 164 -1.90 3.68 -11.18
C GLY A 164 -2.61 3.67 -9.83
N ILE A 165 -2.82 4.84 -9.22
CA ILE A 165 -3.59 4.97 -7.97
C ILE A 165 -5.02 4.48 -8.18
N GLY A 166 -5.68 4.89 -9.26
CA GLY A 166 -7.02 4.40 -9.60
C GLY A 166 -7.08 2.88 -9.72
N ASN A 167 -6.08 2.26 -10.37
CA ASN A 167 -6.02 0.80 -10.47
C ASN A 167 -5.80 0.12 -9.11
N ILE A 168 -4.93 0.68 -8.26
CA ILE A 168 -4.73 0.17 -6.89
C ILE A 168 -6.04 0.23 -6.10
N LEU A 169 -6.77 1.34 -6.17
CA LEU A 169 -8.05 1.51 -5.48
C LEU A 169 -9.10 0.54 -6.00
N LYS A 170 -9.23 0.40 -7.33
CA LYS A 170 -10.15 -0.54 -7.97
C LYS A 170 -9.91 -1.99 -7.49
N VAL A 171 -8.66 -2.44 -7.47
CA VAL A 171 -8.33 -3.78 -7.01
C VAL A 171 -8.58 -3.94 -5.51
N SER A 172 -8.22 -2.93 -4.71
CA SER A 172 -8.48 -2.92 -3.26
C SER A 172 -9.97 -2.98 -2.92
N THR A 173 -10.81 -2.21 -3.64
CA THR A 173 -12.26 -2.21 -3.43
C THR A 173 -12.91 -3.52 -3.88
N GLN A 174 -12.43 -4.13 -4.96
CA GLN A 174 -12.88 -5.46 -5.39
C GLN A 174 -12.54 -6.54 -4.36
N GLU A 175 -11.37 -6.46 -3.72
CA GLU A 175 -11.01 -7.39 -2.66
C GLU A 175 -11.88 -7.21 -1.43
N ALA A 176 -12.06 -5.98 -0.97
CA ALA A 176 -12.97 -5.68 0.12
C ALA A 176 -14.40 -6.14 -0.16
N ALA A 177 -14.88 -6.00 -1.41
CA ALA A 177 -16.21 -6.47 -1.81
C ALA A 177 -16.36 -7.97 -1.67
N LYS A 178 -15.33 -8.76 -2.04
CA LYS A 178 -15.33 -10.22 -1.82
C LYS A 178 -15.47 -10.54 -0.33
N TYR A 179 -14.69 -9.86 0.50
CA TYR A 179 -14.69 -10.05 1.93
C TYR A 179 -16.02 -9.66 2.57
N LEU A 180 -16.62 -8.53 2.17
CA LEU A 180 -17.93 -8.07 2.65
C LEU A 180 -19.11 -8.94 2.17
N ASN A 181 -18.95 -9.69 1.07
CA ASN A 181 -19.98 -10.56 0.51
C ASN A 181 -19.89 -12.02 1.00
N THR A 182 -18.78 -12.43 1.60
CA THR A 182 -18.56 -13.79 2.11
C THR A 182 -19.11 -13.87 3.54
N GLU A 183 -19.27 -15.08 4.09
CA GLU A 183 -19.83 -15.39 5.44
C GLU A 183 -19.18 -14.62 6.61
N ASN A 184 -18.14 -13.86 6.34
CA ASN A 184 -17.48 -12.94 7.26
C ASN A 184 -18.33 -11.71 7.65
N GLN A 185 -19.52 -11.51 7.07
CA GLN A 185 -20.48 -10.51 7.57
C GLN A 185 -20.85 -10.75 9.04
N GLU A 186 -20.79 -11.99 9.50
CA GLU A 186 -21.05 -12.32 10.91
C GLU A 186 -19.95 -11.79 11.84
N GLU A 187 -18.69 -11.74 11.41
CA GLU A 187 -17.59 -11.13 12.18
C GLU A 187 -17.60 -9.59 12.14
N ILE A 188 -18.12 -9.01 11.06
CA ILE A 188 -18.25 -7.54 10.92
C ILE A 188 -19.53 -7.05 11.62
N SER A 189 -20.53 -7.93 11.81
CA SER A 189 -21.84 -7.59 12.38
C SER A 189 -21.97 -7.91 13.87
N LYS A 190 -20.98 -8.54 14.49
CA LYS A 190 -20.93 -8.82 15.93
C LYS A 190 -20.00 -7.83 16.64
#